data_41d7b419b58d20d41b245731d130a9a1
#
_entry.id   41d7b419b58d20d41b245731d130a9a1
#
_cell.length_a   1.000
_cell.length_b   1.000
_cell.length_c   1.000
_cell.angle_alpha   90.00
_cell.angle_beta   90.00
_cell.angle_gamma   90.00
#
_symmetry.space_group_name_H-M   'P 1'
#
loop_
_entity.id
_entity.type
_entity.pdbx_description
1 polymer ?
#
loop_
_entity_poly.entity_id
_entity_poly.type
_entity_poly.pdbx_seq_one_letter_code
_entity_poly.pdbx_strand_id
1 'polypeptide(L)'
;MKHLSKFALQAISLTSFLALWQLVIVVGIIPNYLVPTPIQVIFALGKDFQLLMTHTGITLLESLVGLAIGVFVGFLLAVLMDFFKTLDKLLSPLITISQTIPIVTIAPLLVLWLGYGLLPKIILVAISTFFPITVALNSAFKAIDPDMIDLMTTMGASRVQIFWHVKLAAAAPQFFSGLKMS
;
A
#
# COMPACT_ATOMS: atom_id res chain seq x y z
N MET A 1 9.84 -28.92 -23.01
CA MET A 1 8.48 -29.31 -23.30
C MET A 1 7.48 -29.06 -22.14
N LYS A 2 7.86 -29.15 -20.84
CA LYS A 2 6.96 -28.91 -19.69
C LYS A 2 6.45 -27.45 -19.55
N HIS A 3 7.15 -26.44 -20.06
CA HIS A 3 6.72 -25.04 -19.99
C HIS A 3 5.62 -24.71 -21.01
N LEU A 4 5.66 -25.27 -22.21
CA LEU A 4 4.61 -25.05 -23.20
C LEU A 4 3.26 -25.63 -22.76
N SER A 5 3.26 -26.76 -22.03
CA SER A 5 2.04 -27.35 -21.50
C SER A 5 1.38 -26.51 -20.41
N LYS A 6 2.18 -25.79 -19.58
CA LYS A 6 1.64 -24.89 -18.55
C LYS A 6 1.01 -23.63 -19.16
N PHE A 7 1.66 -23.03 -20.15
CA PHE A 7 1.10 -21.88 -20.88
C PHE A 7 -0.20 -22.24 -21.62
N ALA A 8 -0.22 -23.41 -22.28
CA ALA A 8 -1.44 -23.88 -22.94
C ALA A 8 -2.58 -24.11 -21.96
N LEU A 9 -2.29 -24.69 -20.80
CA LEU A 9 -3.29 -24.93 -19.75
C LEU A 9 -3.85 -23.62 -19.18
N GLN A 10 -3.00 -22.62 -18.94
CA GLN A 10 -3.40 -21.30 -18.50
C GLN A 10 -4.24 -20.56 -19.54
N ALA A 11 -3.84 -20.63 -20.82
CA ALA A 11 -4.61 -20.04 -21.91
C ALA A 11 -6.01 -20.68 -22.04
N ILE A 12 -6.08 -22.00 -21.98
CA ILE A 12 -7.36 -22.73 -22.02
C ILE A 12 -8.23 -22.33 -20.83
N SER A 13 -7.69 -22.28 -19.62
CA SER A 13 -8.43 -21.88 -18.43
C SER A 13 -9.00 -20.46 -18.56
N LEU A 14 -8.18 -19.50 -19.00
CA LEU A 14 -8.62 -18.12 -19.21
C LEU A 14 -9.70 -18.02 -20.28
N THR A 15 -9.49 -18.69 -21.42
CA THR A 15 -10.46 -18.67 -22.52
C THR A 15 -11.78 -19.32 -22.12
N SER A 16 -11.72 -20.45 -21.38
CA SER A 16 -12.93 -21.12 -20.86
C SER A 16 -13.68 -20.24 -19.87
N PHE A 17 -12.97 -19.51 -19.00
CA PHE A 17 -13.59 -18.56 -18.08
C PHE A 17 -14.29 -17.42 -18.82
N LEU A 18 -13.63 -16.81 -19.80
CA LEU A 18 -14.23 -15.73 -20.59
C LEU A 18 -15.42 -16.21 -21.43
N ALA A 19 -15.35 -17.41 -21.99
CA ALA A 19 -16.45 -18.03 -22.73
C ALA A 19 -17.65 -18.30 -21.82
N LEU A 20 -17.41 -18.85 -20.62
CA LEU A 20 -18.45 -19.07 -19.62
C LEU A 20 -19.12 -17.76 -19.19
N TRP A 21 -18.31 -16.73 -18.90
CA TRP A 21 -18.82 -15.41 -18.56
C TRP A 21 -19.71 -14.84 -19.68
N GLN A 22 -19.22 -14.89 -20.92
CA GLN A 22 -20.00 -14.46 -22.09
C GLN A 22 -21.33 -15.21 -22.19
N LEU A 23 -21.31 -16.52 -22.04
CA LEU A 23 -22.47 -17.39 -22.19
C LEU A 23 -23.52 -17.13 -21.10
N VAL A 24 -23.12 -17.00 -19.86
CA VAL A 24 -24.01 -16.73 -18.72
C VAL A 24 -24.83 -15.45 -18.92
N ILE A 25 -24.22 -14.42 -19.51
CA ILE A 25 -24.89 -13.14 -19.75
C ILE A 25 -25.77 -13.20 -21.02
N VAL A 26 -25.29 -13.82 -22.10
CA VAL A 26 -26.05 -13.97 -23.34
C VAL A 26 -27.30 -14.83 -23.16
N VAL A 27 -27.22 -15.89 -22.35
CA VAL A 27 -28.36 -16.75 -21.99
C VAL A 27 -29.36 -16.04 -21.05
N GLY A 28 -28.97 -14.88 -20.47
CA GLY A 28 -29.86 -14.09 -19.62
C GLY A 28 -29.92 -14.54 -18.16
N ILE A 29 -29.02 -15.43 -17.72
CA ILE A 29 -28.93 -15.83 -16.31
C ILE A 29 -28.61 -14.62 -15.44
N ILE A 30 -27.69 -13.76 -15.91
CA ILE A 30 -27.39 -12.45 -15.30
C ILE A 30 -27.78 -11.36 -16.28
N PRO A 31 -28.64 -10.42 -15.88
CA PRO A 31 -29.03 -9.30 -16.73
C PRO A 31 -27.84 -8.45 -17.16
N ASN A 32 -27.79 -8.09 -18.44
CA ASN A 32 -26.69 -7.35 -19.06
C ASN A 32 -26.48 -5.94 -18.44
N TYR A 33 -27.50 -5.36 -17.81
CA TYR A 33 -27.39 -4.07 -17.11
C TYR A 33 -26.65 -4.17 -15.76
N LEU A 34 -26.58 -5.36 -15.17
CA LEU A 34 -25.80 -5.59 -13.93
C LEU A 34 -24.34 -5.93 -14.22
N VAL A 35 -24.11 -6.76 -15.24
CA VAL A 35 -22.76 -7.19 -15.62
C VAL A 35 -22.65 -7.18 -17.15
N PRO A 36 -21.77 -6.37 -17.74
CA PRO A 36 -21.57 -6.38 -19.19
C PRO A 36 -20.84 -7.65 -19.65
N THR A 37 -21.00 -8.00 -20.92
CA THR A 37 -20.25 -9.11 -21.51
C THR A 37 -18.78 -8.75 -21.72
N PRO A 38 -17.84 -9.73 -21.73
CA PRO A 38 -16.43 -9.47 -22.06
C PRO A 38 -16.20 -8.69 -23.36
N ILE A 39 -16.99 -8.97 -24.37
CA ILE A 39 -16.92 -8.27 -25.65
C ILE A 39 -17.31 -6.79 -25.48
N GLN A 40 -18.39 -6.50 -24.74
CA GLN A 40 -18.80 -5.11 -24.45
C GLN A 40 -17.74 -4.35 -23.66
N VAL A 41 -17.05 -5.02 -22.69
CA VAL A 41 -15.94 -4.42 -21.95
C VAL A 41 -14.82 -3.99 -22.89
N ILE A 42 -14.41 -4.86 -23.83
CA ILE A 42 -13.36 -4.54 -24.80
C ILE A 42 -13.76 -3.34 -25.69
N PHE A 43 -14.99 -3.31 -26.17
CA PHE A 43 -15.48 -2.17 -26.95
C PHE A 43 -15.54 -0.87 -26.13
N ALA A 44 -16.00 -0.93 -24.88
CA ALA A 44 -16.03 0.22 -23.98
C ALA A 44 -14.62 0.75 -23.68
N LEU A 45 -13.64 -0.14 -23.46
CA LEU A 45 -12.23 0.25 -23.29
C LEU A 45 -11.70 1.04 -24.49
N GLY A 46 -12.06 0.65 -25.71
CA GLY A 46 -11.66 1.39 -26.91
C GLY A 46 -12.40 2.73 -27.05
N LYS A 47 -13.70 2.72 -26.82
CA LYS A 47 -14.54 3.91 -26.96
C LYS A 47 -14.22 5.00 -25.94
N ASP A 48 -14.03 4.61 -24.70
CA ASP A 48 -13.86 5.52 -23.56
C ASP A 48 -12.39 5.66 -23.16
N PHE A 49 -11.44 5.24 -24.03
CA PHE A 49 -10.01 5.19 -23.74
C PHE A 49 -9.45 6.53 -23.23
N GLN A 50 -9.84 7.64 -23.87
CA GLN A 50 -9.35 8.96 -23.46
C GLN A 50 -9.88 9.36 -22.08
N LEU A 51 -11.14 9.06 -21.78
CA LEU A 51 -11.73 9.29 -20.45
C LEU A 51 -11.02 8.46 -19.39
N LEU A 52 -10.77 7.17 -19.68
CA LEU A 52 -10.03 6.26 -18.79
C LEU A 52 -8.61 6.75 -18.52
N MET A 53 -7.90 7.23 -19.55
CA MET A 53 -6.53 7.76 -19.38
C MET A 53 -6.53 9.02 -18.52
N THR A 54 -7.50 9.92 -18.70
CA THR A 54 -7.64 11.12 -17.86
C THR A 54 -7.86 10.75 -16.39
N HIS A 55 -8.80 9.85 -16.11
CA HIS A 55 -9.06 9.40 -14.73
C HIS A 55 -7.91 8.58 -14.15
N THR A 56 -7.22 7.77 -14.94
CA THR A 56 -6.03 7.05 -14.53
C THR A 56 -4.92 8.02 -14.11
N GLY A 57 -4.69 9.09 -14.88
CA GLY A 57 -3.73 10.12 -14.53
C GLY A 57 -4.03 10.80 -13.19
N ILE A 58 -5.31 11.13 -12.96
CA ILE A 58 -5.76 11.71 -11.69
C ILE A 58 -5.54 10.72 -10.54
N THR A 59 -5.94 9.46 -10.70
CA THR A 59 -5.78 8.43 -9.67
C THR A 59 -4.32 8.15 -9.35
N LEU A 60 -3.45 8.13 -10.38
CA LEU A 60 -2.01 7.98 -10.18
C LEU A 60 -1.42 9.15 -9.38
N LEU A 61 -1.84 10.38 -9.70
CA LEU A 61 -1.40 11.56 -8.96
C LEU A 61 -1.84 11.50 -7.50
N GLU A 62 -3.12 11.19 -7.23
CA GLU A 62 -3.67 11.02 -5.88
C GLU A 62 -2.88 9.97 -5.10
N SER A 63 -2.62 8.82 -5.73
CA SER A 63 -1.92 7.69 -5.11
C SER A 63 -0.44 8.02 -4.84
N LEU A 64 0.27 8.59 -5.81
CA LEU A 64 1.69 8.91 -5.65
C LEU A 64 1.93 10.01 -4.62
N VAL A 65 1.10 11.05 -4.62
CA VAL A 65 1.21 12.13 -3.63
C VAL A 65 0.86 11.62 -2.23
N GLY A 66 -0.24 10.87 -2.09
CA GLY A 66 -0.63 10.25 -0.82
C GLY A 66 0.43 9.28 -0.30
N LEU A 67 0.98 8.42 -1.17
CA LEU A 67 2.08 7.50 -0.86
C LEU A 67 3.32 8.27 -0.36
N ALA A 68 3.75 9.30 -1.08
CA ALA A 68 4.91 10.10 -0.70
C ALA A 68 4.73 10.74 0.67
N ILE A 69 3.57 11.33 0.94
CA ILE A 69 3.24 11.92 2.24
C ILE A 69 3.22 10.84 3.34
N GLY A 70 2.53 9.71 3.11
CA GLY A 70 2.43 8.63 4.08
C GLY A 70 3.77 8.00 4.42
N VAL A 71 4.62 7.76 3.41
CA VAL A 71 6.00 7.26 3.60
C VAL A 71 6.84 8.25 4.38
N PHE A 72 6.81 9.54 4.00
CA PHE A 72 7.60 10.57 4.67
C PHE A 72 7.21 10.73 6.14
N VAL A 73 5.90 10.86 6.42
CA VAL A 73 5.39 11.02 7.79
C VAL A 73 5.63 9.75 8.61
N GLY A 74 5.38 8.57 8.04
CA GLY A 74 5.60 7.30 8.71
C GLY A 74 7.07 7.05 9.04
N PHE A 75 7.96 7.35 8.10
CA PHE A 75 9.40 7.28 8.33
C PHE A 75 9.86 8.26 9.42
N LEU A 76 9.45 9.52 9.32
CA LEU A 76 9.81 10.55 10.28
C LEU A 76 9.34 10.16 11.70
N LEU A 77 8.11 9.67 11.82
CA LEU A 77 7.58 9.26 13.12
C LEU A 77 8.33 8.05 13.69
N ALA A 78 8.63 7.04 12.88
CA ALA A 78 9.43 5.89 13.33
C ALA A 78 10.82 6.30 13.81
N VAL A 79 11.47 7.24 13.12
CA VAL A 79 12.76 7.81 13.54
C VAL A 79 12.62 8.54 14.88
N LEU A 80 11.61 9.41 15.02
CA LEU A 80 11.37 10.12 16.28
C LEU A 80 11.11 9.16 17.45
N MET A 81 10.36 8.07 17.21
CA MET A 81 10.10 7.03 18.21
C MET A 81 11.39 6.29 18.61
N ASP A 82 12.31 6.06 17.68
CA ASP A 82 13.62 5.44 17.99
C ASP A 82 14.50 6.34 18.82
N PHE A 83 14.54 7.65 18.53
CA PHE A 83 15.34 8.61 19.28
C PHE A 83 14.75 8.97 20.66
N PHE A 84 13.41 8.99 20.76
CA PHE A 84 12.69 9.39 21.98
C PHE A 84 11.87 8.25 22.56
N LYS A 85 12.45 7.48 23.51
CA LYS A 85 11.78 6.33 24.14
C LYS A 85 10.42 6.64 24.78
N THR A 86 10.23 7.87 25.25
CA THR A 86 8.94 8.31 25.80
C THR A 86 7.88 8.39 24.71
N LEU A 87 8.25 8.92 23.56
CA LEU A 87 7.37 9.02 22.38
C LEU A 87 6.97 7.62 21.89
N ASP A 88 7.94 6.70 21.84
CA ASP A 88 7.68 5.31 21.47
C ASP A 88 6.68 4.63 22.42
N LYS A 89 6.87 4.76 23.74
CA LYS A 89 5.96 4.18 24.73
C LYS A 89 4.53 4.73 24.62
N LEU A 90 4.38 6.00 24.28
CA LEU A 90 3.06 6.64 24.15
C LEU A 90 2.39 6.31 22.82
N LEU A 91 3.14 6.33 21.72
CA LEU A 91 2.56 6.22 20.37
C LEU A 91 2.43 4.76 19.88
N SER A 92 3.34 3.86 20.27
CA SER A 92 3.25 2.45 19.84
C SER A 92 1.88 1.81 20.07
N PRO A 93 1.27 1.88 21.28
CA PRO A 93 -0.04 1.31 21.49
C PRO A 93 -1.13 2.01 20.69
N LEU A 94 -1.07 3.34 20.55
CA LEU A 94 -2.04 4.11 19.77
C LEU A 94 -2.00 3.75 18.29
N ILE A 95 -0.80 3.65 17.71
CA ILE A 95 -0.61 3.28 16.31
C ILE A 95 -1.11 1.85 16.07
N THR A 96 -0.80 0.92 16.97
CA THR A 96 -1.25 -0.47 16.86
C THR A 96 -2.77 -0.60 16.92
N ILE A 97 -3.41 0.11 17.84
CA ILE A 97 -4.88 0.14 17.95
C ILE A 97 -5.50 0.78 16.71
N SER A 98 -4.91 1.88 16.20
CA SER A 98 -5.44 2.59 15.03
C SER A 98 -5.48 1.71 13.76
N GLN A 99 -4.58 0.74 13.63
CA GLN A 99 -4.60 -0.22 12.51
C GLN A 99 -5.81 -1.18 12.53
N THR A 100 -6.49 -1.33 13.66
CA THR A 100 -7.69 -2.17 13.73
C THR A 100 -8.92 -1.49 13.11
N ILE A 101 -8.85 -0.18 12.88
CA ILE A 101 -9.93 0.59 12.25
C ILE A 101 -9.84 0.38 10.73
N PRO A 102 -10.88 -0.17 10.08
CA PRO A 102 -10.90 -0.30 8.64
C PRO A 102 -10.82 1.09 7.97
N ILE A 103 -9.77 1.35 7.20
CA ILE A 103 -9.53 2.66 6.55
C ILE A 103 -10.70 3.05 5.64
N VAL A 104 -11.37 2.07 5.04
CA VAL A 104 -12.56 2.30 4.19
C VAL A 104 -13.68 3.02 4.94
N THR A 105 -13.79 2.84 6.26
CA THR A 105 -14.78 3.54 7.10
C THR A 105 -14.47 5.03 7.29
N ILE A 106 -13.20 5.42 7.13
CA ILE A 106 -12.77 6.82 7.24
C ILE A 106 -13.08 7.60 5.96
N ALA A 107 -13.13 6.92 4.80
CA ALA A 107 -13.32 7.57 3.50
C ALA A 107 -14.56 8.48 3.43
N PRO A 108 -15.78 8.05 3.86
CA PRO A 108 -16.96 8.91 3.86
C PRO A 108 -16.82 10.13 4.78
N LEU A 109 -16.13 10.00 5.92
CA LEU A 109 -15.89 11.12 6.83
C LEU A 109 -14.95 12.15 6.23
N LEU A 110 -13.91 11.70 5.52
CA LEU A 110 -13.00 12.60 4.82
C LEU A 110 -13.73 13.38 3.72
N VAL A 111 -14.62 12.72 2.98
CA VAL A 111 -15.44 13.40 1.96
C VAL A 111 -16.40 14.40 2.61
N LEU A 112 -17.00 14.06 3.75
CA LEU A 112 -17.90 14.94 4.48
C LEU A 112 -17.19 16.21 4.99
N TRP A 113 -15.95 16.07 5.49
CA TRP A 113 -15.21 17.20 6.07
C TRP A 113 -14.48 18.03 5.04
N LEU A 114 -13.95 17.41 4.00
CA LEU A 114 -13.07 18.06 3.01
C LEU A 114 -13.73 18.27 1.66
N GLY A 115 -14.96 17.79 1.50
CA GLY A 115 -15.69 17.86 0.23
C GLY A 115 -15.23 16.82 -0.78
N TYR A 116 -15.81 16.91 -1.98
CA TYR A 116 -15.42 16.08 -3.12
C TYR A 116 -14.17 16.65 -3.79
N GLY A 117 -13.22 15.78 -4.17
CA GLY A 117 -12.02 16.19 -4.89
C GLY A 117 -10.82 15.29 -4.65
N LEU A 118 -9.63 15.80 -4.93
CA LEU A 118 -8.36 15.08 -4.78
C LEU A 118 -7.95 14.91 -3.30
N LEU A 119 -8.22 15.93 -2.48
CA LEU A 119 -7.70 16.00 -1.11
C LEU A 119 -8.13 14.84 -0.20
N PRO A 120 -9.43 14.44 -0.11
CA PRO A 120 -9.84 13.30 0.69
C PRO A 120 -9.15 11.99 0.30
N LYS A 121 -8.93 11.78 -1.00
CA LYS A 121 -8.30 10.57 -1.52
C LYS A 121 -6.80 10.55 -1.23
N ILE A 122 -6.11 11.67 -1.41
CA ILE A 122 -4.69 11.82 -1.04
C ILE A 122 -4.48 11.53 0.45
N ILE A 123 -5.34 12.09 1.31
CA ILE A 123 -5.26 11.86 2.76
C ILE A 123 -5.56 10.40 3.10
N LEU A 124 -6.54 9.79 2.44
CA LEU A 124 -6.85 8.38 2.65
C LEU A 124 -5.66 7.48 2.31
N VAL A 125 -5.01 7.70 1.16
CA VAL A 125 -3.79 6.97 0.76
C VAL A 125 -2.65 7.26 1.74
N ALA A 126 -2.46 8.51 2.16
CA ALA A 126 -1.42 8.87 3.12
C ALA A 126 -1.60 8.15 4.46
N ILE A 127 -2.82 8.08 5.00
CA ILE A 127 -3.13 7.36 6.23
C ILE A 127 -2.90 5.86 6.06
N SER A 128 -3.36 5.26 4.94
CA SER A 128 -3.18 3.83 4.69
C SER A 128 -1.71 3.41 4.57
N THR A 129 -0.87 4.30 4.06
CA THR A 129 0.57 4.08 3.93
C THR A 129 1.34 4.36 5.24
N PHE A 130 0.95 5.41 5.95
CA PHE A 130 1.61 5.85 7.17
C PHE A 130 1.71 4.75 8.23
N PHE A 131 0.59 4.07 8.55
CA PHE A 131 0.57 3.08 9.61
C PHE A 131 1.50 1.89 9.36
N PRO A 132 1.42 1.18 8.22
CA PRO A 132 2.31 0.04 7.94
C PRO A 132 3.79 0.43 7.95
N ILE A 133 4.14 1.58 7.39
CA ILE A 133 5.53 2.07 7.36
C ILE A 133 6.05 2.34 8.77
N THR A 134 5.27 3.05 9.59
CA THR A 134 5.67 3.38 10.97
C THR A 134 5.90 2.12 11.80
N VAL A 135 4.96 1.16 11.73
CA VAL A 135 5.06 -0.09 12.50
C VAL A 135 6.20 -0.97 12.01
N ALA A 136 6.37 -1.12 10.70
CA ALA A 136 7.44 -1.93 10.12
C ALA A 136 8.82 -1.39 10.53
N LEU A 137 9.03 -0.07 10.41
CA LEU A 137 10.29 0.57 10.81
C LEU A 137 10.54 0.54 12.30
N ASN A 138 9.53 0.86 13.13
CA ASN A 138 9.67 0.83 14.58
C ASN A 138 10.01 -0.58 15.10
N SER A 139 9.37 -1.61 14.53
CA SER A 139 9.67 -3.01 14.84
C SER A 139 11.07 -3.39 14.38
N ALA A 140 11.50 -2.95 13.20
CA ALA A 140 12.83 -3.21 12.68
C ALA A 140 13.93 -2.59 13.55
N PHE A 141 13.75 -1.33 13.99
CA PHE A 141 14.71 -0.65 14.87
C PHE A 141 14.83 -1.33 16.23
N LYS A 142 13.73 -1.93 16.74
CA LYS A 142 13.73 -2.67 18.00
C LYS A 142 14.31 -4.08 17.89
N ALA A 143 14.31 -4.67 16.70
CA ALA A 143 14.80 -6.02 16.45
C ALA A 143 16.32 -6.09 16.23
N ILE A 144 17.01 -4.95 16.22
CA ILE A 144 18.46 -4.91 16.04
C ILE A 144 19.14 -5.47 17.29
N ASP A 145 20.13 -6.32 17.07
CA ASP A 145 20.92 -6.95 18.13
C ASP A 145 21.56 -5.87 19.03
N PRO A 146 21.28 -5.88 20.35
CA PRO A 146 21.90 -4.96 21.31
C PRO A 146 23.41 -5.02 21.29
N ASP A 147 24.01 -6.20 21.10
CA ASP A 147 25.46 -6.38 21.09
C ASP A 147 26.12 -5.59 19.95
N MET A 148 25.43 -5.48 18.81
CA MET A 148 25.91 -4.67 17.69
C MET A 148 25.90 -3.17 18.03
N ILE A 149 24.89 -2.70 18.75
CA ILE A 149 24.79 -1.32 19.21
C ILE A 149 25.88 -1.02 20.25
N ASP A 150 26.09 -1.94 21.16
CA ASP A 150 27.10 -1.83 22.25
C ASP A 150 28.50 -1.83 21.65
N LEU A 151 28.77 -2.68 20.65
CA LEU A 151 30.05 -2.70 19.94
C LEU A 151 30.34 -1.33 19.30
N MET A 152 29.38 -0.80 18.56
CA MET A 152 29.53 0.53 17.92
C MET A 152 29.74 1.65 18.95
N THR A 153 29.03 1.56 20.06
CA THR A 153 29.18 2.53 21.17
C THR A 153 30.57 2.44 21.81
N THR A 154 31.10 1.25 22.00
CA THR A 154 32.46 0.99 22.53
C THR A 154 33.53 1.54 21.56
N MET A 155 33.27 1.49 20.27
CA MET A 155 34.11 2.09 19.22
C MET A 155 34.01 3.64 19.16
N GLY A 156 33.18 4.26 20.02
CA GLY A 156 33.02 5.71 20.09
C GLY A 156 32.01 6.28 19.10
N ALA A 157 31.15 5.46 18.48
CA ALA A 157 30.14 5.94 17.56
C ALA A 157 29.02 6.70 18.29
N SER A 158 28.65 7.85 17.75
CA SER A 158 27.49 8.63 18.22
C SER A 158 26.16 7.96 17.87
N ARG A 159 25.08 8.30 18.58
CA ARG A 159 23.70 7.80 18.28
C ARG A 159 23.29 8.01 16.83
N VAL A 160 23.67 9.14 16.24
CA VAL A 160 23.36 9.45 14.83
C VAL A 160 24.15 8.54 13.89
N GLN A 161 25.41 8.27 14.17
CA GLN A 161 26.22 7.32 13.36
C GLN A 161 25.68 5.90 13.45
N ILE A 162 25.29 5.44 14.64
CA ILE A 162 24.65 4.12 14.82
C ILE A 162 23.34 4.06 14.03
N PHE A 163 22.53 5.12 14.07
CA PHE A 163 21.28 5.18 13.30
C PHE A 163 21.54 5.03 11.80
N TRP A 164 22.40 5.83 11.22
CA TRP A 164 22.64 5.83 9.77
C TRP A 164 23.34 4.58 9.26
N HIS A 165 24.34 4.07 9.99
CA HIS A 165 25.17 2.96 9.50
C HIS A 165 24.64 1.57 9.91
N VAL A 166 23.92 1.47 11.00
CA VAL A 166 23.44 0.17 11.51
C VAL A 166 21.91 0.07 11.38
N LYS A 167 21.19 0.98 12.03
CA LYS A 167 19.73 0.84 12.15
C LYS A 167 19.02 1.00 10.82
N LEU A 168 19.34 2.03 10.06
CA LEU A 168 18.69 2.28 8.78
C LEU A 168 18.99 1.16 7.76
N ALA A 169 20.23 0.68 7.71
CA ALA A 169 20.60 -0.42 6.83
C ALA A 169 19.88 -1.73 7.20
N ALA A 170 19.83 -2.05 8.51
CA ALA A 170 19.15 -3.25 9.00
C ALA A 170 17.61 -3.17 8.82
N ALA A 171 17.04 -1.97 8.87
CA ALA A 171 15.59 -1.77 8.71
C ALA A 171 15.13 -1.73 7.24
N ALA A 172 16.03 -1.61 6.27
CA ALA A 172 15.68 -1.50 4.85
C ALA A 172 14.75 -2.64 4.35
N PRO A 173 14.96 -3.93 4.66
CA PRO A 173 14.04 -4.99 4.23
C PRO A 173 12.62 -4.81 4.78
N GLN A 174 12.48 -4.41 6.04
CA GLN A 174 11.20 -4.18 6.69
C GLN A 174 10.50 -2.93 6.15
N PHE A 175 11.27 -1.88 5.79
CA PHE A 175 10.74 -0.71 5.11
C PHE A 175 10.08 -1.08 3.78
N PHE A 176 10.78 -1.86 2.93
CA PHE A 176 10.19 -2.33 1.66
C PHE A 176 9.02 -3.29 1.87
N SER A 177 9.04 -4.09 2.93
CA SER A 177 7.89 -4.91 3.31
C SER A 177 6.68 -4.06 3.70
N GLY A 178 6.88 -3.03 4.53
CA GLY A 178 5.83 -2.06 4.89
C GLY A 178 5.27 -1.32 3.67
N LEU A 179 6.16 -0.91 2.75
CA LEU A 179 5.77 -0.26 1.49
C LEU A 179 4.94 -1.19 0.58
N LYS A 180 5.25 -2.49 0.58
CA LYS A 180 4.48 -3.47 -0.19
C LYS A 180 3.09 -3.74 0.40
N MET A 181 2.91 -3.51 1.70
CA MET A 181 1.63 -3.72 2.40
C MET A 181 0.70 -2.51 2.32
N SER A 182 1.24 -1.33 2.00
CA SER A 182 0.49 -0.08 1.84
C SER A 182 -0.10 0.05 0.44
#